data_96f07c9b65c9203dfe76b795ca48043e
#
_entry.id   96f07c9b65c9203dfe76b795ca48043e
#
_cell.length_a   1.000
_cell.length_b   1.000
_cell.length_c   1.000
_cell.angle_alpha   90.00
_cell.angle_beta   90.00
_cell.angle_gamma   90.00
#
_symmetry.space_group_name_H-M   'P 1'
#
loop_
_entity.id
_entity.type
_entity.pdbx_description
1 polymer ?
#
loop_
_entity_poly.entity_id
_entity_poly.type
_entity_poly.pdbx_seq_one_letter_code
_entity_poly.pdbx_strand_id
1 'polypeptide(L)'
;MAKLKSAYVCNDCGTEHGQWQGQCASCGEWNTLSKINLGPANAPSAAANFKRQGITGSLSSVTTLNDINLEDQPRIATGIGEFDRVLGEGIVPGSAVLIGGNPGAGKSTLLLQILCKLSQDIKALYVTGEESLQQVAMRAKRLDLPTNKLLMLAETNINEITNLAQEHQPKLIVIDSIQVMHSAEIASAPGSVSQVRECAAYLVQYAKQTNTAIFFVGHVTKDGNLAGPKVLEH
;
A
#
# COMPACT_ATOMS: atom_id res chain seq x y z
N MET A 1 -24.12 14.88 26.71
CA MET A 1 -24.19 13.99 25.52
C MET A 1 -23.45 14.65 24.39
N ALA A 2 -22.25 14.16 24.01
CA ALA A 2 -21.46 14.71 22.91
C ALA A 2 -22.13 14.32 21.58
N LYS A 3 -22.46 15.31 20.74
CA LYS A 3 -23.00 15.12 19.40
C LYS A 3 -21.94 14.43 18.55
N LEU A 4 -22.20 13.23 18.07
CA LEU A 4 -21.42 12.54 17.03
C LEU A 4 -21.38 13.45 15.79
N LYS A 5 -20.20 13.94 15.41
CA LYS A 5 -20.01 14.66 14.16
C LYS A 5 -20.01 13.63 13.02
N SER A 6 -20.98 13.72 12.13
CA SER A 6 -20.99 12.94 10.88
C SER A 6 -20.52 13.82 9.73
N ALA A 7 -19.69 13.30 8.86
CA ALA A 7 -19.32 13.89 7.58
C ALA A 7 -19.81 12.99 6.44
N TYR A 8 -19.88 13.55 5.23
CA TYR A 8 -20.21 12.80 4.02
C TYR A 8 -18.99 12.82 3.11
N VAL A 9 -18.57 11.67 2.63
CA VAL A 9 -17.40 11.53 1.74
C VAL A 9 -17.85 10.99 0.40
N CYS A 10 -17.36 11.60 -0.66
CA CYS A 10 -17.58 11.12 -2.01
C CYS A 10 -16.78 9.83 -2.26
N ASN A 11 -17.44 8.77 -2.71
CA ASN A 11 -16.80 7.49 -2.99
C ASN A 11 -15.88 7.53 -4.24
N ASP A 12 -16.09 8.50 -5.15
CA ASP A 12 -15.32 8.61 -6.38
C ASP A 12 -14.08 9.51 -6.23
N CYS A 13 -14.23 10.68 -5.61
CA CYS A 13 -13.11 11.63 -5.52
C CYS A 13 -12.55 11.82 -4.09
N GLY A 14 -13.16 11.19 -3.06
CA GLY A 14 -12.71 11.28 -1.67
C GLY A 14 -12.95 12.64 -0.98
N THR A 15 -13.60 13.61 -1.63
CA THR A 15 -13.86 14.93 -1.04
C THR A 15 -14.87 14.82 0.10
N GLU A 16 -14.57 15.49 1.22
CA GLU A 16 -15.45 15.57 2.38
C GLU A 16 -16.47 16.71 2.25
N HIS A 17 -17.72 16.43 2.61
CA HIS A 17 -18.82 17.37 2.64
C HIS A 17 -19.49 17.38 4.02
N GLY A 18 -19.83 18.57 4.52
CA GLY A 18 -20.48 18.74 5.85
C GLY A 18 -21.91 18.20 5.91
N GLN A 19 -22.55 18.00 4.77
CA GLN A 19 -23.91 17.51 4.63
C GLN A 19 -24.08 16.68 3.36
N TRP A 20 -25.09 15.83 3.34
CA TRP A 20 -25.43 15.05 2.17
C TRP A 20 -25.96 15.94 1.04
N GLN A 21 -25.49 15.71 -0.16
CA GLN A 21 -25.98 16.32 -1.39
C GLN A 21 -26.02 15.26 -2.48
N GLY A 22 -27.00 15.36 -3.38
CA GLY A 22 -27.21 14.37 -4.44
C GLY A 22 -26.07 14.29 -5.45
N GLN A 23 -25.31 15.37 -5.61
CA GLN A 23 -24.17 15.47 -6.52
C GLN A 23 -22.95 15.95 -5.76
N CYS A 24 -21.79 15.36 -6.01
CA CYS A 24 -20.53 15.81 -5.44
C CYS A 24 -20.10 17.13 -6.07
N ALA A 25 -19.90 18.17 -5.26
CA ALA A 25 -19.49 19.48 -5.76
C ALA A 25 -18.07 19.51 -6.33
N SER A 26 -17.25 18.49 -6.03
CA SER A 26 -15.85 18.42 -6.47
C SER A 26 -15.69 17.66 -7.79
N CYS A 27 -16.30 16.49 -7.95
CA CYS A 27 -16.16 15.66 -9.16
C CYS A 27 -17.40 15.67 -10.07
N GLY A 28 -18.55 16.21 -9.60
CA GLY A 28 -19.78 16.27 -10.37
C GLY A 28 -20.58 14.97 -10.43
N GLU A 29 -20.10 13.88 -9.82
CA GLU A 29 -20.79 12.58 -9.83
C GLU A 29 -22.00 12.57 -8.91
N TRP A 30 -23.05 11.82 -9.33
CA TRP A 30 -24.32 11.73 -8.62
C TRP A 30 -24.37 10.51 -7.68
N ASN A 31 -24.99 10.70 -6.49
CA ASN A 31 -25.24 9.66 -5.50
C ASN A 31 -23.97 8.93 -4.99
N THR A 32 -22.85 9.63 -4.99
CA THR A 32 -21.55 9.09 -4.57
C THR A 32 -21.20 9.41 -3.12
N LEU A 33 -22.05 10.19 -2.41
CA LEU A 33 -21.78 10.63 -1.04
C LEU A 33 -22.27 9.57 -0.02
N SER A 34 -21.35 9.01 0.75
CA SER A 34 -21.62 8.13 1.88
C SER A 34 -21.39 8.83 3.21
N LYS A 35 -22.26 8.52 4.19
CA LYS A 35 -22.18 9.09 5.54
C LYS A 35 -21.12 8.35 6.36
N ILE A 36 -20.15 9.11 6.88
CA ILE A 36 -19.15 8.61 7.82
C ILE A 36 -19.47 9.17 9.20
N ASN A 37 -19.55 8.29 10.20
CA ASN A 37 -19.67 8.70 11.59
C ASN A 37 -18.25 8.93 12.13
N LEU A 38 -17.91 10.19 12.34
CA LEU A 38 -16.72 10.55 13.08
C LEU A 38 -16.97 10.20 14.55
N GLY A 39 -16.42 9.12 15.03
CA GLY A 39 -16.48 8.72 16.44
C GLY A 39 -15.91 9.81 17.35
N PRO A 40 -16.16 9.78 18.68
CA PRO A 40 -15.65 10.77 19.59
C PRO A 40 -14.12 10.84 19.49
N ALA A 41 -13.58 12.04 19.39
CA ALA A 41 -12.16 12.36 19.19
C ALA A 41 -11.19 11.86 20.27
N ASN A 42 -11.64 11.00 21.18
CA ASN A 42 -10.89 10.54 22.36
C ASN A 42 -10.70 9.01 22.46
N ALA A 43 -11.01 8.24 21.44
CA ALA A 43 -10.50 6.86 21.40
C ALA A 43 -9.07 6.94 20.87
N PRO A 44 -8.03 6.44 21.60
CA PRO A 44 -6.70 6.30 21.03
C PRO A 44 -6.76 5.20 19.97
N SER A 45 -7.05 5.58 18.73
CA SER A 45 -6.88 4.68 17.60
C SER A 45 -5.37 4.44 17.43
N ALA A 46 -4.96 3.26 17.01
CA ALA A 46 -3.58 2.99 16.63
C ALA A 46 -3.07 4.05 15.63
N ALA A 47 -3.95 4.57 14.75
CA ALA A 47 -3.70 5.71 13.88
C ALA A 47 -3.36 7.02 14.63
N ALA A 48 -3.85 7.24 15.87
CA ALA A 48 -3.50 8.43 16.66
C ALA A 48 -2.09 8.36 17.24
N ASN A 49 -1.58 7.17 17.52
CA ASN A 49 -0.19 6.97 17.92
C ASN A 49 0.77 7.17 16.75
N PHE A 50 0.37 6.84 15.53
CA PHE A 50 1.14 7.10 14.32
C PHE A 50 1.26 8.60 13.99
N LYS A 51 0.24 9.42 14.27
CA LYS A 51 0.29 10.89 14.01
C LYS A 51 1.28 11.66 14.90
N ARG A 52 1.74 11.10 16.00
CA ARG A 52 2.70 11.74 16.92
C ARG A 52 4.16 11.39 16.65
N GLN A 53 4.40 10.32 15.90
CA GLN A 53 5.74 9.99 15.41
C GLN A 53 5.87 10.51 13.98
N GLY A 54 6.96 11.20 13.67
CA GLY A 54 7.26 11.61 12.30
C GLY A 54 7.24 10.40 11.34
N ILE A 55 7.13 10.65 10.05
CA ILE A 55 7.05 9.61 9.00
C ILE A 55 8.15 8.53 9.13
N THR A 56 9.25 8.86 9.79
CA THR A 56 10.41 7.97 10.02
C THR A 56 10.44 7.31 11.39
N GLY A 57 9.39 7.48 12.24
CA GLY A 57 9.35 6.89 13.59
C GLY A 57 10.30 7.56 14.60
N SER A 58 11.11 8.53 14.20
CA SER A 58 11.98 9.33 15.07
C SER A 58 11.25 10.56 15.60
N LEU A 59 11.65 11.06 16.76
CA LEU A 59 11.22 12.37 17.26
C LEU A 59 11.60 13.42 16.21
N SER A 60 10.62 14.22 15.77
CA SER A 60 10.84 15.27 14.77
C SER A 60 11.83 16.29 15.34
N SER A 61 13.05 16.31 14.84
CA SER A 61 14.08 17.32 15.13
C SER A 61 14.41 18.05 13.83
N VAL A 62 14.60 19.36 13.95
CA VAL A 62 15.13 20.16 12.85
C VAL A 62 16.63 19.96 12.83
N THR A 63 17.18 19.53 11.69
CA THR A 63 18.62 19.35 11.49
C THR A 63 19.05 19.98 10.17
N THR A 64 20.32 20.31 10.01
CA THR A 64 20.84 20.81 8.74
C THR A 64 21.11 19.64 7.78
N LEU A 65 21.10 19.89 6.48
CA LEU A 65 21.38 18.87 5.48
C LEU A 65 22.77 18.23 5.67
N ASN A 66 23.75 19.02 6.14
CA ASN A 66 25.11 18.54 6.38
C ASN A 66 25.22 17.60 7.60
N ASP A 67 24.30 17.71 8.55
CA ASP A 67 24.27 16.85 9.74
C ASP A 67 23.53 15.54 9.52
N ILE A 68 22.94 15.36 8.33
CA ILE A 68 22.29 14.12 7.96
C ILE A 68 23.36 13.11 7.58
N ASN A 69 23.43 12.02 8.35
CA ASN A 69 24.34 10.92 8.02
C ASN A 69 23.85 10.25 6.74
N LEU A 70 24.60 10.44 5.66
CA LEU A 70 24.41 9.77 4.38
C LEU A 70 25.11 8.40 4.43
N GLU A 71 24.68 7.51 5.32
CA GLU A 71 25.07 6.11 5.17
C GLU A 71 24.50 5.60 3.85
N ASP A 72 25.40 5.16 2.98
CA ASP A 72 25.04 4.53 1.72
C ASP A 72 24.18 3.28 2.03
N GLN A 73 22.88 3.43 1.92
CA GLN A 73 21.99 2.27 1.95
C GLN A 73 22.06 1.60 0.58
N PRO A 74 22.70 0.43 0.45
CA PRO A 74 22.85 -0.21 -0.84
C PRO A 74 21.46 -0.54 -1.42
N ARG A 75 21.26 -0.20 -2.68
CA ARG A 75 20.06 -0.57 -3.41
C ARG A 75 20.03 -2.08 -3.62
N ILE A 76 18.85 -2.66 -3.60
CA ILE A 76 18.65 -4.10 -3.85
C ILE A 76 18.39 -4.26 -5.35
N ALA A 77 19.38 -4.78 -6.08
CA ALA A 77 19.22 -5.08 -7.49
C ALA A 77 18.22 -6.22 -7.70
N THR A 78 17.23 -6.03 -8.57
CA THR A 78 16.20 -7.05 -8.87
C THR A 78 16.74 -8.14 -9.81
N GLY A 79 17.81 -7.83 -10.52
CA GLY A 79 18.41 -8.66 -11.56
C GLY A 79 17.63 -8.69 -12.86
N ILE A 80 16.70 -7.73 -13.05
CA ILE A 80 16.04 -7.39 -14.32
C ILE A 80 16.53 -6.00 -14.71
N GLY A 81 17.47 -5.93 -15.63
CA GLY A 81 18.21 -4.71 -15.94
C GLY A 81 17.34 -3.51 -16.30
N GLU A 82 16.25 -3.72 -17.06
CA GLU A 82 15.33 -2.64 -17.42
C GLU A 82 14.52 -2.17 -16.22
N PHE A 83 14.13 -3.08 -15.32
CA PHE A 83 13.42 -2.73 -14.08
C PHE A 83 14.33 -1.98 -13.12
N ASP A 84 15.58 -2.44 -12.96
CA ASP A 84 16.58 -1.76 -12.13
C ASP A 84 16.89 -0.36 -12.69
N ARG A 85 16.98 -0.21 -14.02
CA ARG A 85 17.16 1.09 -14.68
C ARG A 85 16.03 2.07 -14.34
N VAL A 86 14.78 1.63 -14.40
CA VAL A 86 13.61 2.46 -14.04
C VAL A 86 13.62 2.86 -12.58
N LEU A 87 14.07 1.96 -11.69
CA LEU A 87 14.18 2.23 -10.25
C LEU A 87 15.43 3.03 -9.86
N GLY A 88 16.29 3.39 -10.84
CA GLY A 88 17.54 4.08 -10.59
C GLY A 88 18.58 3.18 -9.93
N GLU A 89 18.88 2.04 -10.58
CA GLU A 89 19.85 1.00 -10.18
C GLU A 89 19.41 0.04 -9.08
N GLY A 90 18.11 -0.04 -8.77
CA GLY A 90 17.56 -1.02 -7.84
C GLY A 90 16.60 -0.45 -6.80
N ILE A 91 16.08 -1.32 -5.98
CA ILE A 91 15.08 -1.02 -4.96
C ILE A 91 15.76 -0.27 -3.80
N VAL A 92 15.20 0.88 -3.42
CA VAL A 92 15.62 1.63 -2.23
C VAL A 92 14.92 1.05 -1.00
N PRO A 93 15.64 0.68 0.07
CA PRO A 93 15.02 0.28 1.33
C PRO A 93 14.08 1.37 1.87
N GLY A 94 12.92 0.97 2.41
CA GLY A 94 11.92 1.91 2.92
C GLY A 94 11.13 2.66 1.84
N SER A 95 11.36 2.38 0.55
CA SER A 95 10.58 2.96 -0.55
C SER A 95 9.22 2.28 -0.74
N ALA A 96 8.30 3.03 -1.33
CA ALA A 96 7.02 2.52 -1.80
C ALA A 96 6.90 2.75 -3.31
N VAL A 97 6.67 1.71 -4.07
CA VAL A 97 6.59 1.76 -5.54
C VAL A 97 5.25 1.24 -6.01
N LEU A 98 4.54 2.00 -6.82
CA LEU A 98 3.29 1.60 -7.43
C LEU A 98 3.51 1.10 -8.86
N ILE A 99 3.06 -0.11 -9.14
CA ILE A 99 3.07 -0.71 -10.47
C ILE A 99 1.64 -0.76 -11.00
N GLY A 100 1.30 0.22 -11.82
CA GLY A 100 0.01 0.35 -12.47
C GLY A 100 -0.02 -0.30 -13.85
N GLY A 101 -1.19 -0.71 -14.29
CA GLY A 101 -1.40 -1.22 -15.65
C GLY A 101 -2.68 -2.02 -15.79
N ASN A 102 -3.08 -2.30 -17.03
CA ASN A 102 -4.29 -3.07 -17.34
C ASN A 102 -4.26 -4.46 -16.69
N PRO A 103 -5.43 -5.03 -16.34
CA PRO A 103 -5.52 -6.45 -16.01
C PRO A 103 -4.88 -7.30 -17.12
N GLY A 104 -4.14 -8.33 -16.75
CA GLY A 104 -3.45 -9.18 -17.71
C GLY A 104 -2.12 -8.65 -18.28
N ALA A 105 -1.69 -7.43 -17.95
CA ALA A 105 -0.42 -6.85 -18.41
C ALA A 105 0.85 -7.51 -17.81
N GLY A 106 0.70 -8.52 -16.97
CA GLY A 106 1.82 -9.26 -16.40
C GLY A 106 2.43 -8.70 -15.12
N LYS A 107 1.84 -7.67 -14.50
CA LYS A 107 2.35 -7.03 -13.27
C LYS A 107 2.66 -8.03 -12.15
N SER A 108 1.66 -8.83 -11.75
CA SER A 108 1.78 -9.86 -10.69
C SER A 108 2.81 -10.93 -11.06
N THR A 109 2.91 -11.28 -12.35
CA THR A 109 3.89 -12.25 -12.85
C THR A 109 5.31 -11.69 -12.76
N LEU A 110 5.53 -10.44 -13.17
CA LEU A 110 6.82 -9.77 -13.06
C LEU A 110 7.29 -9.69 -11.60
N LEU A 111 6.41 -9.24 -10.71
CA LEU A 111 6.77 -9.12 -9.29
C LEU A 111 7.01 -10.48 -8.63
N LEU A 112 6.24 -11.51 -9.00
CA LEU A 112 6.49 -12.86 -8.52
C LEU A 112 7.88 -13.38 -8.94
N GLN A 113 8.30 -13.13 -10.19
CA GLN A 113 9.63 -13.49 -10.67
C GLN A 113 10.73 -12.77 -9.88
N ILE A 114 10.58 -11.46 -9.66
CA ILE A 114 11.51 -10.66 -8.87
C ILE A 114 11.60 -11.20 -7.45
N LEU A 115 10.46 -11.42 -6.78
CA LEU A 115 10.46 -11.88 -5.39
C LEU A 115 11.01 -13.29 -5.23
N CYS A 116 10.67 -14.21 -6.12
CA CYS A 116 11.22 -15.57 -6.08
C CYS A 116 12.75 -15.56 -6.20
N LYS A 117 13.30 -14.70 -7.06
CA LYS A 117 14.74 -14.55 -7.22
C LYS A 117 15.37 -13.91 -5.99
N LEU A 118 14.86 -12.76 -5.56
CA LEU A 118 15.38 -12.02 -4.41
C LEU A 118 15.24 -12.79 -3.09
N SER A 119 14.22 -13.63 -2.96
CA SER A 119 14.00 -14.43 -1.74
C SER A 119 15.14 -15.42 -1.44
N GLN A 120 16.01 -15.69 -2.41
CA GLN A 120 17.17 -16.55 -2.17
C GLN A 120 18.20 -15.87 -1.24
N ASP A 121 18.28 -14.54 -1.28
CA ASP A 121 19.28 -13.73 -0.59
C ASP A 121 18.69 -12.88 0.54
N ILE A 122 17.44 -12.40 0.39
CA ILE A 122 16.75 -11.56 1.37
C ILE A 122 15.38 -12.14 1.73
N LYS A 123 14.87 -11.83 2.92
CA LYS A 123 13.48 -12.16 3.25
C LYS A 123 12.52 -11.30 2.42
N ALA A 124 11.67 -11.94 1.65
CA ALA A 124 10.64 -11.30 0.84
C ALA A 124 9.27 -11.92 1.13
N LEU A 125 8.23 -11.07 1.15
CA LEU A 125 6.84 -11.45 1.42
C LEU A 125 5.95 -11.06 0.24
N TYR A 126 5.21 -12.01 -0.30
CA TYR A 126 4.17 -11.75 -1.29
C TYR A 126 2.79 -11.87 -0.63
N VAL A 127 2.05 -10.77 -0.59
CA VAL A 127 0.68 -10.71 -0.08
C VAL A 127 -0.28 -10.72 -1.26
N THR A 128 -1.16 -11.70 -1.30
CA THR A 128 -2.22 -11.80 -2.32
C THR A 128 -3.59 -11.58 -1.69
N GLY A 129 -4.36 -10.66 -2.26
CA GLY A 129 -5.75 -10.42 -1.87
C GLY A 129 -6.77 -10.88 -2.92
N GLU A 130 -6.33 -11.16 -4.14
CA GLU A 130 -7.21 -11.55 -5.25
C GLU A 130 -7.08 -13.02 -5.64
N GLU A 131 -5.91 -13.60 -5.52
CA GLU A 131 -5.64 -14.98 -5.90
C GLU A 131 -5.37 -15.85 -4.66
N SER A 132 -5.74 -17.12 -4.74
CA SER A 132 -5.37 -18.08 -3.72
C SER A 132 -3.87 -18.40 -3.77
N LEU A 133 -3.30 -18.85 -2.63
CA LEU A 133 -1.91 -19.28 -2.57
C LEU A 133 -1.59 -20.38 -3.60
N GLN A 134 -2.56 -21.28 -3.86
CA GLN A 134 -2.43 -22.34 -4.86
C GLN A 134 -2.29 -21.79 -6.27
N GLN A 135 -3.07 -20.75 -6.63
CA GLN A 135 -2.99 -20.13 -7.96
C GLN A 135 -1.64 -19.47 -8.19
N VAL A 136 -1.14 -18.74 -7.19
CA VAL A 136 0.19 -18.13 -7.25
C VAL A 136 1.29 -19.19 -7.33
N ALA A 137 1.19 -20.27 -6.54
CA ALA A 137 2.14 -21.39 -6.55
C ALA A 137 2.15 -22.11 -7.91
N MET A 138 0.98 -22.34 -8.52
CA MET A 138 0.89 -22.94 -9.87
C MET A 138 1.55 -22.04 -10.92
N ARG A 139 1.39 -20.71 -10.79
CA ARG A 139 2.05 -19.74 -11.68
C ARG A 139 3.56 -19.80 -11.52
N ALA A 140 4.06 -19.80 -10.28
CA ALA A 140 5.50 -19.91 -10.00
C ALA A 140 6.09 -21.20 -10.56
N LYS A 141 5.40 -22.34 -10.39
CA LYS A 141 5.81 -23.64 -10.94
C LYS A 141 5.85 -23.63 -12.47
N ARG A 142 4.83 -23.04 -13.14
CA ARG A 142 4.81 -22.92 -14.61
C ARG A 142 5.98 -22.11 -15.16
N LEU A 143 6.48 -21.15 -14.38
CA LEU A 143 7.60 -20.29 -14.74
C LEU A 143 8.95 -20.80 -14.26
N ASP A 144 8.98 -22.00 -13.66
CA ASP A 144 10.18 -22.65 -13.10
C ASP A 144 10.96 -21.74 -12.13
N LEU A 145 10.22 -21.06 -11.23
CA LEU A 145 10.81 -20.12 -10.29
C LEU A 145 11.31 -20.79 -9.01
N PRO A 146 12.38 -20.29 -8.37
CA PRO A 146 12.83 -20.76 -7.07
C PRO A 146 11.86 -20.31 -5.97
N THR A 147 11.04 -21.25 -5.45
CA THR A 147 9.94 -20.91 -4.52
C THR A 147 10.24 -21.22 -3.05
N ASN A 148 11.36 -21.86 -2.77
CA ASN A 148 11.66 -22.48 -1.47
C ASN A 148 11.84 -21.49 -0.30
N LYS A 149 12.09 -20.21 -0.57
CA LYS A 149 12.33 -19.18 0.46
C LYS A 149 11.34 -18.02 0.45
N LEU A 150 10.48 -17.92 -0.58
CA LEU A 150 9.51 -16.84 -0.66
C LEU A 150 8.39 -17.05 0.36
N LEU A 151 8.19 -16.05 1.23
CA LEU A 151 7.05 -16.02 2.15
C LEU A 151 5.79 -15.60 1.40
N MET A 152 4.68 -16.29 1.67
CA MET A 152 3.39 -16.03 1.02
C MET A 152 2.31 -15.82 2.07
N LEU A 153 1.43 -14.84 1.84
CA LEU A 153 0.30 -14.53 2.71
C LEU A 153 -0.94 -14.25 1.86
N ALA A 154 -2.05 -14.91 2.17
CA ALA A 154 -3.37 -14.58 1.62
C ALA A 154 -4.15 -13.80 2.69
N GLU A 155 -4.13 -12.49 2.60
CA GLU A 155 -4.77 -11.58 3.57
C GLU A 155 -5.07 -10.24 2.89
N THR A 156 -6.14 -9.58 3.35
CA THR A 156 -6.57 -8.26 2.87
C THR A 156 -6.64 -7.22 3.97
N ASN A 157 -6.60 -7.63 5.24
CA ASN A 157 -6.55 -6.72 6.38
C ASN A 157 -5.12 -6.21 6.62
N ILE A 158 -4.90 -4.90 6.43
CA ILE A 158 -3.56 -4.31 6.54
C ILE A 158 -2.96 -4.42 7.94
N ASN A 159 -3.78 -4.45 8.99
CA ASN A 159 -3.28 -4.58 10.36
C ASN A 159 -2.69 -5.99 10.58
N GLU A 160 -3.35 -7.04 10.09
CA GLU A 160 -2.84 -8.41 10.13
C GLU A 160 -1.60 -8.58 9.26
N ILE A 161 -1.60 -7.98 8.05
CA ILE A 161 -0.44 -7.99 7.15
C ILE A 161 0.78 -7.38 7.85
N THR A 162 0.62 -6.20 8.48
CA THR A 162 1.75 -5.52 9.14
C THR A 162 2.19 -6.20 10.41
N ASN A 163 1.29 -6.81 11.19
CA ASN A 163 1.64 -7.61 12.37
C ASN A 163 2.52 -8.81 11.97
N LEU A 164 2.11 -9.57 10.96
CA LEU A 164 2.88 -10.70 10.45
C LEU A 164 4.20 -10.23 9.80
N ALA A 165 4.19 -9.08 9.11
CA ALA A 165 5.42 -8.51 8.56
C ALA A 165 6.40 -8.06 9.67
N GLN A 166 5.91 -7.57 10.81
CA GLN A 166 6.77 -7.26 11.96
C GLN A 166 7.40 -8.53 12.58
N GLU A 167 6.67 -9.63 12.63
CA GLU A 167 7.18 -10.92 13.13
C GLU A 167 8.27 -11.48 12.20
N HIS A 168 8.00 -11.50 10.89
CA HIS A 168 8.91 -12.11 9.90
C HIS A 168 10.02 -11.18 9.41
N GLN A 169 9.89 -9.86 9.59
CA GLN A 169 10.86 -8.83 9.21
C GLN A 169 11.35 -8.93 7.74
N PRO A 170 10.45 -8.93 6.75
CA PRO A 170 10.85 -8.95 5.35
C PRO A 170 11.52 -7.62 4.98
N LYS A 171 12.48 -7.67 4.05
CA LYS A 171 13.10 -6.49 3.44
C LYS A 171 12.30 -5.94 2.25
N LEU A 172 11.47 -6.79 1.67
CA LEU A 172 10.62 -6.48 0.52
C LEU A 172 9.26 -7.13 0.68
N ILE A 173 8.20 -6.34 0.47
CA ILE A 173 6.80 -6.79 0.47
C ILE A 173 6.17 -6.44 -0.87
N VAL A 174 5.40 -7.35 -1.45
CA VAL A 174 4.48 -7.06 -2.56
C VAL A 174 3.05 -7.16 -2.05
N ILE A 175 2.22 -6.17 -2.38
CA ILE A 175 0.78 -6.13 -2.11
C ILE A 175 0.04 -6.26 -3.44
N ASP A 176 -0.62 -7.39 -3.68
CA ASP A 176 -1.31 -7.72 -4.93
C ASP A 176 -2.79 -8.07 -4.69
N SER A 177 -3.70 -7.11 -4.88
CA SER A 177 -3.54 -5.70 -5.23
C SER A 177 -3.96 -4.76 -4.10
N ILE A 178 -3.50 -3.52 -4.15
CA ILE A 178 -3.86 -2.51 -3.15
C ILE A 178 -5.37 -2.22 -3.12
N GLN A 179 -6.09 -2.44 -4.21
CA GLN A 179 -7.52 -2.16 -4.33
C GLN A 179 -8.39 -3.04 -3.42
N VAL A 180 -7.95 -4.24 -3.08
CA VAL A 180 -8.71 -5.16 -2.22
C VAL A 180 -8.31 -5.07 -0.76
N MET A 181 -7.27 -4.29 -0.45
CA MET A 181 -6.83 -4.09 0.93
C MET A 181 -7.84 -3.25 1.71
N HIS A 182 -7.99 -3.58 2.99
CA HIS A 182 -8.89 -2.86 3.88
C HIS A 182 -8.33 -2.76 5.30
N SER A 183 -8.87 -1.79 6.06
CA SER A 183 -8.69 -1.68 7.49
C SER A 183 -10.05 -1.66 8.17
N ALA A 184 -10.21 -2.40 9.24
CA ALA A 184 -11.42 -2.40 10.05
C ALA A 184 -11.68 -1.05 10.74
N GLU A 185 -10.67 -0.20 10.86
CA GLU A 185 -10.77 1.12 11.48
C GLU A 185 -11.43 2.16 10.56
N ILE A 186 -11.55 1.86 9.26
CA ILE A 186 -12.08 2.77 8.25
C ILE A 186 -13.53 2.36 7.94
N ALA A 187 -14.48 3.27 8.19
CA ALA A 187 -15.91 3.00 8.06
C ALA A 187 -16.44 2.91 6.61
N SER A 188 -15.57 2.81 5.61
CA SER A 188 -15.94 2.70 4.20
C SER A 188 -15.79 1.26 3.68
N ALA A 189 -16.51 0.91 2.62
CA ALA A 189 -16.45 -0.43 2.05
C ALA A 189 -15.05 -0.77 1.48
N PRO A 190 -14.60 -2.03 1.56
CA PRO A 190 -13.40 -2.48 0.86
C PRO A 190 -13.45 -2.11 -0.63
N GLY A 191 -12.32 -1.68 -1.20
CA GLY A 191 -12.23 -1.24 -2.59
C GLY A 191 -12.68 0.21 -2.85
N SER A 192 -13.26 0.89 -1.84
CA SER A 192 -13.55 2.32 -1.96
C SER A 192 -12.27 3.16 -2.00
N VAL A 193 -12.37 4.33 -2.63
CA VAL A 193 -11.28 5.31 -2.75
C VAL A 193 -10.63 5.63 -1.38
N SER A 194 -11.45 5.84 -0.36
CA SER A 194 -10.96 6.14 0.99
C SER A 194 -10.21 4.96 1.61
N GLN A 195 -10.69 3.72 1.44
CA GLN A 195 -9.98 2.53 1.93
C GLN A 195 -8.62 2.38 1.24
N VAL A 196 -8.59 2.46 -0.08
CA VAL A 196 -7.33 2.31 -0.85
C VAL A 196 -6.32 3.38 -0.45
N ARG A 197 -6.76 4.63 -0.31
CA ARG A 197 -5.91 5.75 0.11
C ARG A 197 -5.32 5.55 1.50
N GLU A 198 -6.16 5.25 2.47
CA GLU A 198 -5.72 5.11 3.86
C GLU A 198 -4.85 3.86 4.05
N CYS A 199 -5.20 2.74 3.39
CA CYS A 199 -4.38 1.54 3.39
C CYS A 199 -3.00 1.79 2.78
N ALA A 200 -2.94 2.48 1.63
CA ALA A 200 -1.67 2.83 1.01
C ALA A 200 -0.84 3.77 1.90
N ALA A 201 -1.45 4.82 2.47
CA ALA A 201 -0.77 5.75 3.38
C ALA A 201 -0.19 5.03 4.61
N TYR A 202 -0.95 4.10 5.20
CA TYR A 202 -0.50 3.31 6.33
C TYR A 202 0.71 2.42 5.96
N LEU A 203 0.63 1.70 4.83
CA LEU A 203 1.70 0.83 4.35
C LEU A 203 2.96 1.62 3.95
N VAL A 204 2.80 2.82 3.35
CA VAL A 204 3.94 3.73 3.06
C VAL A 204 4.63 4.17 4.36
N GLN A 205 3.85 4.50 5.39
CA GLN A 205 4.42 4.85 6.69
C GLN A 205 5.15 3.66 7.32
N TYR A 206 4.56 2.48 7.26
CA TYR A 206 5.18 1.24 7.70
C TYR A 206 6.52 1.00 6.97
N ALA A 207 6.54 1.14 5.63
CA ALA A 207 7.74 1.00 4.82
C ALA A 207 8.89 1.88 5.32
N LYS A 208 8.62 3.16 5.55
CA LYS A 208 9.60 4.14 6.02
C LYS A 208 10.10 3.87 7.43
N GLN A 209 9.22 3.43 8.33
CA GLN A 209 9.57 3.15 9.73
C GLN A 209 10.41 1.89 9.90
N THR A 210 10.13 0.86 9.10
CA THR A 210 10.79 -0.45 9.19
C THR A 210 11.94 -0.62 8.21
N ASN A 211 12.14 0.38 7.34
CA ASN A 211 13.09 0.32 6.23
C ASN A 211 12.83 -0.87 5.28
N THR A 212 11.55 -1.25 5.16
CA THR A 212 11.06 -2.32 4.27
C THR A 212 10.58 -1.70 2.96
N ALA A 213 11.06 -2.18 1.82
CA ALA A 213 10.53 -1.74 0.53
C ALA A 213 9.16 -2.38 0.27
N ILE A 214 8.22 -1.62 -0.28
CA ILE A 214 6.88 -2.13 -0.62
C ILE A 214 6.55 -1.85 -2.10
N PHE A 215 6.15 -2.88 -2.81
CA PHE A 215 5.54 -2.77 -4.14
C PHE A 215 4.03 -2.91 -4.04
N PHE A 216 3.30 -1.96 -4.56
CA PHE A 216 1.86 -2.03 -4.74
C PHE A 216 1.54 -2.40 -6.19
N VAL A 217 0.74 -3.43 -6.37
CA VAL A 217 0.09 -3.70 -7.66
C VAL A 217 -1.21 -2.90 -7.71
N GLY A 218 -1.37 -2.11 -8.78
CA GLY A 218 -2.57 -1.33 -9.04
C GLY A 218 -3.16 -1.66 -10.41
N HIS A 219 -4.51 -1.70 -10.50
CA HIS A 219 -5.21 -1.79 -11.77
C HIS A 219 -5.55 -0.39 -12.29
N VAL A 220 -5.50 -0.20 -13.59
CA VAL A 220 -5.98 1.01 -14.25
C VAL A 220 -7.39 0.79 -14.79
N THR A 221 -8.19 1.86 -14.83
CA THR A 221 -9.51 1.87 -15.49
C THR A 221 -9.34 1.82 -17.00
N LYS A 222 -10.45 1.60 -17.74
CA LYS A 222 -10.46 1.62 -19.20
C LYS A 222 -9.99 2.97 -19.79
N ASP A 223 -10.11 4.04 -19.01
CA ASP A 223 -9.67 5.39 -19.38
C ASP A 223 -8.19 5.65 -19.08
N GLY A 224 -7.43 4.63 -18.70
CA GLY A 224 -6.00 4.73 -18.37
C GLY A 224 -5.67 5.35 -17.02
N ASN A 225 -6.69 5.71 -16.22
CA ASN A 225 -6.49 6.17 -14.85
C ASN A 225 -6.32 4.95 -13.93
N LEU A 226 -5.52 5.07 -12.86
CA LEU A 226 -5.48 4.06 -11.82
C LEU A 226 -6.91 3.81 -11.30
N ALA A 227 -7.32 2.54 -11.28
CA ALA A 227 -8.58 2.13 -10.68
C ALA A 227 -8.47 2.32 -9.17
N GLY A 228 -9.11 3.34 -8.70
CA GLY A 228 -8.90 3.94 -7.39
C GLY A 228 -8.32 5.34 -7.56
N PRO A 229 -8.21 6.12 -6.49
CA PRO A 229 -7.98 7.54 -6.63
C PRO A 229 -6.62 7.83 -7.28
N LYS A 230 -6.56 8.88 -8.08
CA LYS A 230 -5.34 9.62 -8.43
C LYS A 230 -4.43 9.92 -7.21
N VAL A 231 -4.94 9.72 -6.02
CA VAL A 231 -4.27 9.85 -4.72
C VAL A 231 -3.09 8.90 -4.53
N LEU A 232 -3.00 7.80 -5.28
CA LEU A 232 -1.82 6.93 -5.27
C LEU A 232 -0.69 7.42 -6.18
N GLU A 233 -0.93 8.46 -6.99
CA GLU A 233 0.07 9.08 -7.86
C GLU A 233 0.89 10.17 -7.14
N HIS A 234 0.52 10.52 -5.92
CA HIS A 234 1.15 11.51 -5.05
C HIS A 234 1.65 10.83 -3.77
#